data_58cb13ced22848ec6ff0b4786a1970ff
#
_entry.id   58cb13ced22848ec6ff0b4786a1970ff
#
_cell.length_a   1.000
_cell.length_b   1.000
_cell.length_c   1.000
_cell.angle_alpha   90.00
_cell.angle_beta   90.00
_cell.angle_gamma   90.00
#
_symmetry.space_group_name_H-M   'P 1'
#
loop_
_entity.id
_entity.type
_entity.pdbx_description
1 polymer ?
#
loop_
_entity_poly.entity_id
_entity_poly.type
_entity_poly.pdbx_seq_one_letter_code
_entity_poly.pdbx_strand_id
1 'polypeptide(L)'
;MNMKRMTRAMALVALVVAGTVFASGQTPAPARGQAPPAPAAPAPARGLDWPQFRGPQRNGISQETGLLQTWPAAGPAVVWRVAGLGGGYGSLAVRGDAIFVQGLRGRETFVHRLDSATGRFVWSKSLGPGATNDQGSGPRGTPTLDGDRLYVLTESGVLFCLRDAGTEVWHRDILRDFSGSNLRWLISESPLVDGDHVIVSPGGRGAGMVALDKMTGRTIWQSRDLSDEAGYSSAVIADVEGVRAYTTLTGSAGVGVRASDGKLLWRYPKAANGTANITTPLVFGSQVFYTSAYGTGGGLVHLTARAGGEIRADEVYFTREMQNHHGGVVLVNGALYGFNNAILTALDFASGKMLWRDRSVGKGSVMYADNRLYLLSEDNVVGLAEVTPRGYREVGRFTIADQGLPSWAHPVVSGGRLYIRNQNTLAAYNVAR
;
A
#
# COMPACT_ATOMS: atom_id res chain seq x y z
N MET A 1 47.14 51.53 1.30
CA MET A 1 48.54 51.63 1.83
C MET A 1 49.21 50.27 1.68
N ASN A 2 50.06 50.19 0.69
CA ASN A 2 51.29 49.38 0.48
C ASN A 2 51.31 47.90 0.89
N MET A 3 51.30 46.96 -0.11
CA MET A 3 52.51 46.54 -0.89
C MET A 3 53.49 45.69 -0.04
N LYS A 4 53.87 44.45 -0.32
CA LYS A 4 54.80 44.04 -1.40
C LYS A 4 54.90 42.51 -1.56
N ARG A 5 55.06 42.11 -2.79
CA ARG A 5 55.54 40.84 -3.35
C ARG A 5 56.87 40.37 -2.71
N MET A 6 57.11 39.04 -2.73
CA MET A 6 58.43 38.53 -3.12
C MET A 6 58.35 37.07 -3.60
N THR A 7 58.65 36.92 -4.86
CA THR A 7 59.04 35.72 -5.61
C THR A 7 60.46 35.28 -5.25
N ARG A 8 60.74 33.99 -5.13
CA ARG A 8 62.07 33.42 -5.39
C ARG A 8 61.98 32.04 -5.99
N ALA A 9 62.52 31.94 -7.20
CA ALA A 9 62.89 30.71 -7.90
C ALA A 9 64.34 30.33 -7.54
N MET A 10 64.62 29.03 -7.50
CA MET A 10 65.99 28.46 -7.64
C MET A 10 65.85 26.98 -7.97
N ALA A 11 66.10 26.59 -9.16
CA ALA A 11 67.26 26.06 -9.87
C ALA A 11 67.58 24.59 -9.49
N LEU A 12 67.48 23.77 -10.58
CA LEU A 12 67.92 22.36 -10.74
C LEU A 12 69.44 22.19 -10.44
N VAL A 13 69.78 21.08 -9.76
CA VAL A 13 71.08 20.41 -9.96
C VAL A 13 70.79 18.91 -10.11
N ALA A 14 71.13 18.38 -11.29
CA ALA A 14 71.14 16.95 -11.57
C ALA A 14 72.47 16.34 -11.14
N LEU A 15 72.43 15.30 -10.35
CA LEU A 15 73.59 14.45 -10.08
C LEU A 15 73.28 13.04 -10.58
N VAL A 16 74.02 12.62 -11.61
CA VAL A 16 74.03 11.26 -12.13
C VAL A 16 75.00 10.43 -11.32
N VAL A 17 74.52 9.41 -10.59
CA VAL A 17 75.35 8.36 -10.02
C VAL A 17 74.94 7.03 -10.62
N ALA A 18 75.88 6.43 -11.36
CA ALA A 18 75.77 5.07 -11.85
C ALA A 18 76.01 4.08 -10.72
N GLY A 19 75.01 3.26 -10.41
CA GLY A 19 75.08 2.21 -9.43
C GLY A 19 74.63 0.87 -10.04
N THR A 20 75.51 -0.09 -10.00
CA THR A 20 75.44 -1.47 -10.48
C THR A 20 74.23 -2.20 -9.91
N VAL A 21 73.44 -2.83 -10.79
CA VAL A 21 72.27 -3.63 -10.41
C VAL A 21 72.73 -5.03 -9.98
N PHE A 22 72.53 -5.40 -8.71
CA PHE A 22 72.46 -6.78 -8.29
C PHE A 22 71.05 -7.28 -8.42
N ALA A 23 70.84 -8.23 -9.30
CA ALA A 23 69.55 -8.94 -9.42
C ALA A 23 69.38 -9.91 -8.26
N SER A 24 68.53 -9.55 -7.28
CA SER A 24 68.01 -10.50 -6.28
C SER A 24 66.72 -11.11 -6.84
N GLY A 25 66.77 -12.42 -7.08
CA GLY A 25 65.58 -13.18 -7.48
C GLY A 25 64.51 -13.15 -6.40
N GLN A 26 63.39 -12.50 -6.65
CA GLN A 26 62.21 -12.62 -5.84
C GLN A 26 61.32 -13.73 -6.45
N THR A 27 61.12 -14.79 -5.64
CA THR A 27 60.13 -15.83 -5.93
C THR A 27 58.73 -15.18 -5.96
N PRO A 28 57.89 -15.39 -6.97
CA PRO A 28 56.53 -14.83 -6.99
C PRO A 28 55.70 -15.48 -5.86
N ALA A 29 55.05 -14.65 -5.06
CA ALA A 29 54.09 -15.09 -4.05
C ALA A 29 52.93 -15.82 -4.72
N PRO A 30 52.36 -16.88 -4.13
CA PRO A 30 51.22 -17.59 -4.71
C PRO A 30 50.03 -16.65 -4.83
N ALA A 31 49.43 -16.62 -6.02
CA ALA A 31 48.20 -15.87 -6.28
C ALA A 31 47.13 -16.31 -5.28
N ARG A 32 46.60 -15.36 -4.52
CA ARG A 32 45.43 -15.59 -3.68
C ARG A 32 44.30 -16.03 -4.61
N GLY A 33 43.88 -17.31 -4.51
CA GLY A 33 42.71 -17.80 -5.20
C GLY A 33 41.51 -16.94 -4.83
N GLN A 34 40.85 -16.36 -5.84
CA GLN A 34 39.54 -15.74 -5.67
C GLN A 34 38.60 -16.80 -5.09
N ALA A 35 37.97 -16.49 -3.95
CA ALA A 35 36.90 -17.31 -3.43
C ALA A 35 35.82 -17.48 -4.52
N PRO A 36 35.24 -18.67 -4.67
CA PRO A 36 34.16 -18.87 -5.65
C PRO A 36 33.05 -17.88 -5.37
N PRO A 37 32.39 -17.32 -6.41
CA PRO A 37 31.26 -16.41 -6.23
C PRO A 37 30.21 -17.13 -5.38
N ALA A 38 29.64 -16.43 -4.40
CA ALA A 38 28.53 -16.96 -3.62
C ALA A 38 27.44 -17.45 -4.55
N PRO A 39 26.80 -18.60 -4.24
CA PRO A 39 25.73 -19.13 -5.09
C PRO A 39 24.67 -18.04 -5.29
N ALA A 40 24.30 -17.80 -6.55
CA ALA A 40 23.25 -16.86 -6.90
C ALA A 40 22.00 -17.23 -6.10
N ALA A 41 21.38 -16.24 -5.44
CA ALA A 41 20.12 -16.47 -4.76
C ALA A 41 19.14 -17.13 -5.75
N PRO A 42 18.38 -18.15 -5.31
CA PRO A 42 17.43 -18.82 -6.19
C PRO A 42 16.52 -17.76 -6.79
N ALA A 43 16.29 -17.84 -8.11
CA ALA A 43 15.33 -17.00 -8.81
C ALA A 43 13.99 -17.09 -8.04
N PRO A 44 13.33 -15.97 -7.75
CA PRO A 44 12.08 -15.99 -7.02
C PRO A 44 11.14 -16.95 -7.78
N ALA A 45 10.55 -17.92 -7.07
CA ALA A 45 9.39 -18.62 -7.58
C ALA A 45 8.46 -17.55 -8.13
N ARG A 46 7.85 -17.76 -9.33
CA ARG A 46 6.89 -16.80 -9.89
C ARG A 46 5.77 -16.66 -8.88
N GLY A 47 5.93 -15.69 -7.98
CA GLY A 47 5.02 -15.41 -6.91
C GLY A 47 3.72 -14.86 -7.45
N LEU A 48 2.67 -14.97 -6.66
CA LEU A 48 1.40 -14.36 -7.00
C LEU A 48 1.56 -12.84 -7.01
N ASP A 49 1.06 -12.19 -8.06
CA ASP A 49 1.07 -10.74 -8.19
C ASP A 49 0.25 -10.08 -7.06
N TRP A 50 0.67 -8.88 -6.68
CA TRP A 50 -0.06 -7.99 -5.77
C TRP A 50 -0.42 -6.69 -6.51
N PRO A 51 -1.36 -6.75 -7.47
CA PRO A 51 -1.47 -5.72 -8.51
C PRO A 51 -2.12 -4.42 -8.05
N GLN A 52 -2.63 -4.34 -6.82
CA GLN A 52 -3.36 -3.20 -6.30
C GLN A 52 -3.38 -3.18 -4.76
N PHE A 53 -3.97 -2.12 -4.20
CA PHE A 53 -4.16 -1.97 -2.76
C PHE A 53 -4.85 -3.18 -2.14
N ARG A 54 -4.23 -3.76 -1.10
CA ARG A 54 -4.69 -4.95 -0.38
C ARG A 54 -4.81 -6.22 -1.23
N GLY A 55 -4.08 -6.30 -2.35
CA GLY A 55 -3.96 -7.49 -3.20
C GLY A 55 -5.06 -7.67 -4.23
N PRO A 56 -5.06 -8.79 -4.96
CA PRO A 56 -5.94 -9.01 -6.10
C PRO A 56 -7.43 -8.83 -5.80
N GLN A 57 -7.86 -9.19 -4.60
CA GLN A 57 -9.26 -9.09 -4.14
C GLN A 57 -9.52 -7.93 -3.18
N ARG A 58 -8.54 -7.05 -2.96
CA ARG A 58 -8.59 -5.91 -2.02
C ARG A 58 -8.98 -6.28 -0.58
N ASN A 59 -8.74 -7.51 -0.17
CA ASN A 59 -9.12 -8.07 1.13
C ASN A 59 -7.93 -8.26 2.11
N GLY A 60 -6.70 -7.94 1.68
CA GLY A 60 -5.50 -8.07 2.51
C GLY A 60 -4.99 -9.51 2.64
N ILE A 61 -5.38 -10.40 1.72
CA ILE A 61 -5.01 -11.82 1.73
C ILE A 61 -4.10 -12.12 0.55
N SER A 62 -2.89 -12.66 0.84
CA SER A 62 -2.03 -13.30 -0.15
C SER A 62 -2.31 -14.80 -0.20
N GLN A 63 -2.37 -15.34 -1.41
CA GLN A 63 -2.54 -16.78 -1.65
C GLN A 63 -1.20 -17.53 -1.64
N GLU A 64 -0.10 -16.88 -1.31
CA GLU A 64 1.21 -17.52 -1.24
C GLU A 64 1.28 -18.54 -0.12
N THR A 65 2.03 -19.60 -0.37
CA THR A 65 2.31 -20.71 0.55
C THR A 65 3.81 -21.00 0.57
N GLY A 66 4.27 -21.84 1.50
CA GLY A 66 5.70 -22.14 1.64
C GLY A 66 6.48 -20.99 2.27
N LEU A 67 5.81 -20.16 3.08
CA LEU A 67 6.42 -19.04 3.77
C LEU A 67 6.95 -19.45 5.16
N LEU A 68 7.92 -18.70 5.68
CA LEU A 68 8.44 -18.87 7.02
C LEU A 68 7.32 -18.77 8.05
N GLN A 69 7.21 -19.80 8.87
CA GLN A 69 6.18 -19.90 9.91
C GLN A 69 6.60 -19.27 11.24
N THR A 70 7.90 -19.01 11.39
CA THR A 70 8.52 -18.29 12.51
C THR A 70 9.65 -17.44 11.96
N TRP A 71 9.99 -16.35 12.64
CA TRP A 71 11.15 -15.54 12.29
C TRP A 71 12.26 -15.69 13.31
N PRO A 72 13.54 -15.58 12.89
CA PRO A 72 14.67 -15.40 13.80
C PRO A 72 14.48 -14.14 14.67
N ALA A 73 15.18 -14.04 15.78
CA ALA A 73 15.12 -12.88 16.66
C ALA A 73 15.49 -11.54 15.96
N ALA A 74 16.32 -11.59 14.92
CA ALA A 74 16.69 -10.42 14.10
C ALA A 74 15.66 -10.12 12.97
N GLY A 75 14.57 -10.86 12.91
CA GLY A 75 13.63 -10.82 11.78
C GLY A 75 14.08 -11.63 10.57
N PRO A 76 13.30 -11.66 9.49
CA PRO A 76 13.67 -12.33 8.25
C PRO A 76 14.83 -11.62 7.54
N ALA A 77 15.61 -12.37 6.76
CA ALA A 77 16.78 -11.84 6.06
C ALA A 77 16.40 -10.70 5.09
N VAL A 78 17.13 -9.61 5.15
CA VAL A 78 16.95 -8.48 4.22
C VAL A 78 17.49 -8.88 2.85
N VAL A 79 16.65 -8.77 1.82
CA VAL A 79 17.08 -8.97 0.42
C VAL A 79 17.71 -7.67 -0.10
N TRP A 80 17.01 -6.56 0.09
CA TRP A 80 17.49 -5.23 -0.25
C TRP A 80 16.72 -4.14 0.53
N ARG A 81 17.34 -2.97 0.59
CA ARG A 81 16.70 -1.73 1.05
C ARG A 81 17.02 -0.63 0.07
N VAL A 82 16.06 0.24 -0.20
CA VAL A 82 16.21 1.41 -1.06
C VAL A 82 15.60 2.63 -0.39
N ALA A 83 16.23 3.77 -0.58
CA ALA A 83 15.72 5.09 -0.21
C ALA A 83 15.54 5.95 -1.46
N GLY A 84 14.91 7.11 -1.30
CA GLY A 84 14.70 8.03 -2.41
C GLY A 84 13.35 7.89 -3.09
N LEU A 85 12.39 7.18 -2.47
CA LEU A 85 10.99 7.15 -2.96
C LEU A 85 10.32 8.51 -2.80
N GLY A 86 10.72 9.28 -1.80
CA GLY A 86 10.00 10.46 -1.32
C GLY A 86 8.97 10.11 -0.23
N GLY A 87 8.49 11.12 0.47
CA GLY A 87 7.50 10.97 1.54
C GLY A 87 6.17 10.41 1.02
N GLY A 88 5.42 9.75 1.88
CA GLY A 88 4.08 9.24 1.57
C GLY A 88 3.73 7.97 2.33
N TYR A 89 2.45 7.61 2.27
CA TYR A 89 1.84 6.53 3.07
C TYR A 89 1.20 5.43 2.21
N GLY A 90 1.15 5.60 0.90
CA GLY A 90 0.64 4.57 -0.01
C GLY A 90 1.48 3.29 0.05
N SER A 91 0.84 2.15 -0.06
CA SER A 91 1.52 0.87 -0.22
C SER A 91 2.05 0.73 -1.66
N LEU A 92 2.43 -0.45 -2.06
CA LEU A 92 3.00 -0.73 -3.36
C LEU A 92 2.18 -1.78 -4.10
N ALA A 93 2.29 -1.77 -5.43
CA ALA A 93 1.79 -2.83 -6.29
C ALA A 93 2.97 -3.61 -6.89
N VAL A 94 2.80 -4.94 -7.01
CA VAL A 94 3.82 -5.84 -7.55
C VAL A 94 3.22 -6.64 -8.70
N ARG A 95 3.96 -6.74 -9.81
CA ARG A 95 3.65 -7.64 -10.91
C ARG A 95 4.95 -8.16 -11.53
N GLY A 96 5.17 -9.47 -11.44
CA GLY A 96 6.38 -10.11 -11.91
C GLY A 96 7.64 -9.50 -11.30
N ASP A 97 8.48 -8.91 -12.13
CA ASP A 97 9.72 -8.23 -11.75
C ASP A 97 9.56 -6.75 -11.37
N ALA A 98 8.36 -6.21 -11.46
CA ALA A 98 8.08 -4.79 -11.28
C ALA A 98 7.38 -4.47 -9.96
N ILE A 99 7.86 -3.45 -9.27
CA ILE A 99 7.20 -2.80 -8.14
C ILE A 99 6.83 -1.38 -8.55
N PHE A 100 5.61 -0.96 -8.22
CA PHE A 100 5.15 0.40 -8.44
C PHE A 100 4.73 1.05 -7.13
N VAL A 101 5.23 2.26 -6.89
CA VAL A 101 4.99 3.00 -5.64
C VAL A 101 5.04 4.50 -5.91
N GLN A 102 4.22 5.28 -5.19
CA GLN A 102 4.22 6.73 -5.27
C GLN A 102 5.08 7.36 -4.17
N GLY A 103 5.55 8.59 -4.36
CA GLY A 103 6.23 9.35 -3.32
C GLY A 103 6.36 10.83 -3.65
N LEU A 104 6.38 11.68 -2.64
CA LEU A 104 6.59 13.12 -2.76
C LEU A 104 8.10 13.44 -2.63
N ARG A 105 8.70 13.97 -3.70
CA ARG A 105 10.08 14.46 -3.70
C ARG A 105 10.09 15.98 -3.90
N GLY A 106 10.59 16.68 -2.92
CA GLY A 106 10.54 18.14 -2.95
C GLY A 106 9.09 18.64 -2.99
N ARG A 107 8.66 19.17 -4.11
CA ARG A 107 7.30 19.72 -4.31
C ARG A 107 6.49 18.97 -5.35
N GLU A 108 6.97 17.81 -5.81
CA GLU A 108 6.32 17.03 -6.86
C GLU A 108 6.04 15.60 -6.40
N THR A 109 4.88 15.10 -6.78
CA THR A 109 4.52 13.69 -6.61
C THR A 109 5.06 12.89 -7.77
N PHE A 110 5.69 11.77 -7.45
CA PHE A 110 6.24 10.82 -8.41
C PHE A 110 5.56 9.46 -8.28
N VAL A 111 5.52 8.74 -9.38
CA VAL A 111 5.40 7.29 -9.38
C VAL A 111 6.73 6.68 -9.84
N HIS A 112 7.12 5.61 -9.19
CA HIS A 112 8.37 4.89 -9.43
C HIS A 112 8.08 3.47 -9.86
N ARG A 113 8.83 2.97 -10.85
CA ARG A 113 8.99 1.55 -11.09
C ARG A 113 10.36 1.11 -10.56
N LEU A 114 10.34 0.09 -9.71
CA LEU A 114 11.55 -0.55 -9.20
C LEU A 114 11.61 -1.99 -9.70
N ASP A 115 12.81 -2.51 -9.84
CA ASP A 115 13.07 -3.93 -10.04
C ASP A 115 12.84 -4.69 -8.73
N SER A 116 11.98 -5.70 -8.73
CA SER A 116 11.61 -6.43 -7.50
C SER A 116 12.76 -7.27 -6.94
N ALA A 117 13.70 -7.72 -7.78
CA ALA A 117 14.83 -8.53 -7.35
C ALA A 117 15.87 -7.72 -6.57
N THR A 118 16.09 -6.48 -6.97
CA THR A 118 17.21 -5.64 -6.50
C THR A 118 16.80 -4.36 -5.78
N GLY A 119 15.54 -3.92 -5.89
CA GLY A 119 15.06 -2.63 -5.39
C GLY A 119 15.53 -1.42 -6.19
N ARG A 120 16.25 -1.61 -7.32
CA ARG A 120 16.77 -0.50 -8.12
C ARG A 120 15.65 0.21 -8.88
N PHE A 121 15.73 1.54 -8.93
CA PHE A 121 14.83 2.34 -9.77
C PHE A 121 15.07 2.00 -11.23
N VAL A 122 14.00 1.59 -11.93
CA VAL A 122 13.98 1.41 -13.38
C VAL A 122 13.64 2.73 -14.05
N TRP A 123 12.60 3.40 -13.54
CA TRP A 123 12.24 4.76 -13.93
C TRP A 123 11.47 5.47 -12.79
N SER A 124 11.40 6.79 -12.89
CA SER A 124 10.60 7.67 -12.06
C SER A 124 9.92 8.70 -12.95
N LYS A 125 8.59 8.87 -12.79
CA LYS A 125 7.82 9.88 -13.54
C LYS A 125 7.22 10.86 -12.57
N SER A 126 7.43 12.16 -12.80
CA SER A 126 6.68 13.22 -12.11
C SER A 126 5.22 13.21 -12.57
N LEU A 127 4.32 13.32 -11.60
CA LEU A 127 2.88 13.44 -11.78
C LEU A 127 2.39 14.88 -11.53
N GLY A 128 3.31 15.81 -11.41
CA GLY A 128 3.03 17.21 -11.15
C GLY A 128 3.10 17.60 -9.66
N PRO A 129 2.55 18.78 -9.32
CA PRO A 129 2.65 19.33 -7.98
C PRO A 129 2.01 18.41 -6.92
N GLY A 130 2.77 18.15 -5.88
CA GLY A 130 2.30 17.40 -4.72
C GLY A 130 1.71 18.32 -3.65
N ALA A 131 0.91 17.73 -2.76
CA ALA A 131 0.32 18.43 -1.64
C ALA A 131 1.04 18.13 -0.32
N THR A 132 1.10 19.15 0.52
CA THR A 132 1.64 19.07 1.89
C THR A 132 0.52 19.05 2.92
N ASN A 133 0.78 18.40 4.05
CA ASN A 133 -0.20 18.29 5.13
C ASN A 133 0.50 18.16 6.48
N ASP A 134 -0.14 18.68 7.55
CA ASP A 134 0.36 18.65 8.93
C ASP A 134 0.47 17.21 9.51
N GLN A 135 -0.32 16.26 8.99
CA GLN A 135 -0.28 14.84 9.37
C GLN A 135 0.62 14.01 8.43
N GLY A 136 1.56 14.67 7.76
CA GLY A 136 2.48 14.08 6.80
C GLY A 136 2.06 14.30 5.35
N SER A 137 3.03 14.65 4.54
CA SER A 137 2.85 15.04 3.14
C SER A 137 2.97 13.86 2.18
N GLY A 138 2.44 14.03 0.97
CA GLY A 138 2.61 13.10 -0.14
C GLY A 138 1.53 12.05 -0.28
N PRO A 139 1.65 11.19 -1.31
CA PRO A 139 0.61 10.28 -1.75
C PRO A 139 0.31 9.17 -0.73
N ARG A 140 -0.97 8.83 -0.64
CA ARG A 140 -1.50 7.81 0.27
C ARG A 140 -2.11 6.63 -0.48
N GLY A 141 -2.53 6.84 -1.73
CA GLY A 141 -3.06 5.79 -2.59
C GLY A 141 -1.97 4.81 -3.08
N THR A 142 -2.36 3.58 -3.33
CA THR A 142 -1.53 2.55 -3.97
C THR A 142 -1.86 2.53 -5.46
N PRO A 143 -0.86 2.44 -6.36
CA PRO A 143 -1.10 2.23 -7.78
C PRO A 143 -1.87 0.94 -8.05
N THR A 144 -2.68 0.93 -9.12
CA THR A 144 -3.41 -0.26 -9.59
C THR A 144 -2.92 -0.65 -10.99
N LEU A 145 -2.58 -1.91 -11.15
CA LEU A 145 -2.10 -2.51 -12.39
C LEU A 145 -3.22 -3.28 -13.09
N ASP A 146 -3.39 -3.05 -14.39
CA ASP A 146 -4.31 -3.81 -15.23
C ASP A 146 -3.75 -3.94 -16.66
N GLY A 147 -3.47 -5.17 -17.10
CA GLY A 147 -2.80 -5.42 -18.37
C GLY A 147 -1.45 -4.69 -18.46
N ASP A 148 -1.23 -3.88 -19.48
CA ASP A 148 -0.05 -3.04 -19.71
C ASP A 148 -0.17 -1.64 -19.08
N ARG A 149 -1.16 -1.43 -18.23
CA ARG A 149 -1.51 -0.11 -17.68
C ARG A 149 -1.33 -0.02 -16.18
N LEU A 150 -1.07 1.20 -15.76
CA LEU A 150 -0.88 1.61 -14.37
C LEU A 150 -1.81 2.80 -14.11
N TYR A 151 -2.70 2.67 -13.15
CA TYR A 151 -3.60 3.74 -12.70
C TYR A 151 -3.11 4.29 -11.38
N VAL A 152 -2.91 5.60 -11.32
CA VAL A 152 -2.28 6.27 -10.18
C VAL A 152 -3.11 7.50 -9.82
N LEU A 153 -3.67 7.51 -8.61
CA LEU A 153 -4.38 8.67 -8.08
C LEU A 153 -3.45 9.41 -7.10
N THR A 154 -3.17 10.67 -7.40
CA THR A 154 -2.35 11.51 -6.54
C THR A 154 -3.15 12.01 -5.35
N GLU A 155 -2.46 12.44 -4.31
CA GLU A 155 -3.06 13.06 -3.13
C GLU A 155 -3.76 14.39 -3.43
N SER A 156 -3.47 14.99 -4.58
CA SER A 156 -4.10 16.22 -5.07
C SER A 156 -5.36 15.96 -5.91
N GLY A 157 -5.71 14.69 -6.18
CA GLY A 157 -6.91 14.32 -6.93
C GLY A 157 -6.71 14.22 -8.44
N VAL A 158 -5.48 14.07 -8.92
CA VAL A 158 -5.23 13.79 -10.35
C VAL A 158 -5.04 12.30 -10.54
N LEU A 159 -5.91 11.71 -11.34
CA LEU A 159 -5.84 10.30 -11.76
C LEU A 159 -5.08 10.20 -13.09
N PHE A 160 -4.01 9.42 -13.10
CA PHE A 160 -3.21 9.13 -14.29
C PHE A 160 -3.43 7.69 -14.74
N CYS A 161 -3.48 7.48 -16.04
CA CYS A 161 -3.26 6.21 -16.71
C CYS A 161 -1.92 6.25 -17.42
N LEU A 162 -1.01 5.38 -17.03
CA LEU A 162 0.31 5.26 -17.63
C LEU A 162 0.46 3.86 -18.24
N ARG A 163 1.38 3.70 -19.19
CA ARG A 163 1.89 2.37 -19.56
C ARG A 163 2.97 1.93 -18.58
N ASP A 164 3.25 0.64 -18.52
CA ASP A 164 4.33 0.06 -17.69
C ASP A 164 5.69 0.72 -17.90
N ALA A 165 5.94 1.27 -19.08
CA ALA A 165 7.15 2.03 -19.41
C ALA A 165 7.16 3.47 -18.83
N GLY A 166 6.10 3.88 -18.11
CA GLY A 166 5.98 5.23 -17.54
C GLY A 166 5.43 6.28 -18.52
N THR A 167 5.08 5.90 -19.76
CA THR A 167 4.47 6.82 -20.73
C THR A 167 3.01 7.09 -20.33
N GLU A 168 2.65 8.35 -20.27
CA GLU A 168 1.28 8.79 -20.00
C GLU A 168 0.36 8.48 -21.20
N VAL A 169 -0.82 7.97 -20.89
CA VAL A 169 -1.90 7.73 -21.86
C VAL A 169 -2.96 8.81 -21.73
N TRP A 170 -3.41 9.07 -20.52
CA TRP A 170 -4.34 10.13 -20.16
C TRP A 170 -4.23 10.47 -18.68
N HIS A 171 -4.76 11.63 -18.30
CA HIS A 171 -5.00 12.00 -16.90
C HIS A 171 -6.32 12.76 -16.75
N ARG A 172 -6.87 12.78 -15.55
CA ARG A 172 -8.09 13.50 -15.15
C ARG A 172 -7.91 14.10 -13.75
N ASP A 173 -8.21 15.36 -13.62
CA ASP A 173 -8.37 16.01 -12.32
C ASP A 173 -9.79 15.73 -11.82
N ILE A 174 -9.94 14.68 -11.00
CA ILE A 174 -11.28 14.21 -10.59
C ILE A 174 -11.99 15.20 -9.66
N LEU A 175 -11.26 16.02 -8.91
CA LEU A 175 -11.87 17.02 -8.05
C LEU A 175 -12.44 18.18 -8.89
N ARG A 176 -11.66 18.72 -9.80
CA ARG A 176 -12.09 19.79 -10.70
C ARG A 176 -13.21 19.33 -11.64
N ASP A 177 -13.03 18.18 -12.30
CA ASP A 177 -13.93 17.70 -13.35
C ASP A 177 -15.30 17.28 -12.83
N PHE A 178 -15.38 16.89 -11.54
CA PHE A 178 -16.62 16.44 -10.90
C PHE A 178 -17.05 17.29 -9.71
N SER A 179 -16.51 18.51 -9.57
CA SER A 179 -16.85 19.46 -8.51
C SER A 179 -16.67 18.87 -7.10
N GLY A 180 -15.67 18.02 -6.93
CA GLY A 180 -15.26 17.46 -5.64
C GLY A 180 -14.36 18.42 -4.87
N SER A 181 -14.10 18.10 -3.61
CA SER A 181 -13.17 18.83 -2.74
C SER A 181 -12.17 17.86 -2.13
N ASN A 182 -10.90 18.28 -2.01
CA ASN A 182 -9.93 17.44 -1.36
C ASN A 182 -10.24 17.31 0.14
N LEU A 183 -9.90 16.16 0.68
CA LEU A 183 -10.09 15.85 2.09
C LEU A 183 -9.08 16.62 2.96
N ARG A 184 -9.43 16.83 4.23
CA ARG A 184 -8.55 17.49 5.20
C ARG A 184 -7.14 16.90 5.23
N TRP A 185 -7.03 15.57 5.15
CA TRP A 185 -5.76 14.83 5.15
C TRP A 185 -5.44 14.23 3.80
N LEU A 186 -5.89 14.86 2.71
CA LEU A 186 -5.63 14.51 1.31
C LEU A 186 -6.29 13.18 0.88
N ILE A 187 -6.51 13.03 -0.41
CA ILE A 187 -7.04 11.79 -0.99
C ILE A 187 -6.13 10.62 -0.66
N SER A 188 -6.74 9.52 -0.18
CA SER A 188 -6.07 8.27 0.19
C SER A 188 -6.56 7.07 -0.60
N GLU A 189 -7.59 7.24 -1.40
CA GLU A 189 -8.18 6.19 -2.22
C GLU A 189 -7.15 5.62 -3.21
N SER A 190 -7.22 4.31 -3.42
CA SER A 190 -6.53 3.60 -4.49
C SER A 190 -7.54 3.29 -5.59
N PRO A 191 -7.29 3.64 -6.88
CA PRO A 191 -8.23 3.41 -7.96
C PRO A 191 -8.63 1.94 -8.06
N LEU A 192 -9.90 1.64 -8.32
CA LEU A 192 -10.36 0.29 -8.62
C LEU A 192 -10.52 0.14 -10.13
N VAL A 193 -9.97 -0.92 -10.71
CA VAL A 193 -10.23 -1.30 -12.11
C VAL A 193 -11.14 -2.52 -12.12
N ASP A 194 -12.22 -2.44 -12.90
CA ASP A 194 -13.19 -3.51 -13.08
C ASP A 194 -13.71 -3.54 -14.52
N GLY A 195 -13.39 -4.62 -15.25
CA GLY A 195 -13.70 -4.71 -16.68
C GLY A 195 -13.08 -3.53 -17.45
N ASP A 196 -13.92 -2.70 -18.07
CA ASP A 196 -13.51 -1.50 -18.79
C ASP A 196 -13.58 -0.22 -17.96
N HIS A 197 -13.87 -0.33 -16.68
CA HIS A 197 -14.07 0.80 -15.78
C HIS A 197 -12.84 1.06 -14.88
N VAL A 198 -12.53 2.34 -14.67
CA VAL A 198 -11.75 2.82 -13.52
C VAL A 198 -12.69 3.59 -12.60
N ILE A 199 -12.76 3.17 -11.35
CA ILE A 199 -13.66 3.71 -10.33
C ILE A 199 -12.85 4.56 -9.36
N VAL A 200 -13.32 5.79 -9.11
CA VAL A 200 -12.80 6.72 -8.12
C VAL A 200 -13.94 7.51 -7.48
N SER A 201 -13.69 8.09 -6.33
CA SER A 201 -14.67 8.81 -5.50
C SER A 201 -14.29 10.28 -5.33
N PRO A 202 -14.69 11.16 -6.26
CA PRO A 202 -14.45 12.60 -6.10
C PRO A 202 -15.15 13.19 -4.87
N GLY A 203 -16.30 12.63 -4.52
CA GLY A 203 -17.15 13.10 -3.43
C GLY A 203 -17.89 14.40 -3.74
N GLY A 204 -18.87 14.74 -2.89
CA GLY A 204 -19.62 15.98 -2.97
C GLY A 204 -20.76 15.98 -3.99
N ARG A 205 -21.28 17.18 -4.24
CA ARG A 205 -22.54 17.38 -5.01
C ARG A 205 -22.46 16.98 -6.49
N GLY A 206 -21.27 16.98 -7.08
CA GLY A 206 -21.09 16.63 -8.49
C GLY A 206 -21.24 15.15 -8.75
N ALA A 207 -20.56 14.33 -7.95
CA ALA A 207 -20.64 12.88 -7.98
C ALA A 207 -19.92 12.29 -6.76
N GLY A 208 -20.61 11.46 -5.97
CA GLY A 208 -19.98 10.72 -4.88
C GLY A 208 -18.99 9.67 -5.39
N MET A 209 -19.30 9.04 -6.53
CA MET A 209 -18.44 8.05 -7.21
C MET A 209 -18.59 8.20 -8.72
N VAL A 210 -17.54 7.89 -9.47
CA VAL A 210 -17.55 7.94 -10.94
C VAL A 210 -16.89 6.70 -11.52
N ALA A 211 -17.38 6.27 -12.69
CA ALA A 211 -16.69 5.34 -13.57
C ALA A 211 -16.15 6.06 -14.80
N LEU A 212 -14.88 5.82 -15.07
CA LEU A 212 -14.20 6.29 -16.26
C LEU A 212 -13.85 5.08 -17.14
N ASP A 213 -13.91 5.26 -18.45
CA ASP A 213 -13.35 4.30 -19.40
C ASP A 213 -11.85 4.16 -19.17
N LYS A 214 -11.38 2.97 -18.89
CA LYS A 214 -9.99 2.73 -18.50
C LYS A 214 -8.97 3.04 -19.59
N MET A 215 -9.41 2.99 -20.85
CA MET A 215 -8.52 3.22 -22.01
C MET A 215 -8.34 4.70 -22.33
N THR A 216 -9.40 5.50 -22.11
CA THR A 216 -9.49 6.88 -22.59
C THR A 216 -9.68 7.93 -21.50
N GLY A 217 -10.06 7.54 -20.29
CA GLY A 217 -10.40 8.45 -19.19
C GLY A 217 -11.75 9.17 -19.38
N ARG A 218 -12.55 8.81 -20.41
CA ARG A 218 -13.88 9.39 -20.60
C ARG A 218 -14.84 8.91 -19.53
N THR A 219 -15.72 9.80 -19.08
CA THR A 219 -16.75 9.47 -18.10
C THR A 219 -17.77 8.50 -18.72
N ILE A 220 -17.98 7.36 -18.06
CA ILE A 220 -19.02 6.39 -18.38
C ILE A 220 -20.30 6.77 -17.62
N TRP A 221 -20.19 6.92 -16.29
CA TRP A 221 -21.29 7.38 -15.44
C TRP A 221 -20.78 8.16 -14.22
N GLN A 222 -21.71 8.88 -13.60
CA GLN A 222 -21.53 9.64 -12.35
C GLN A 222 -22.68 9.29 -11.42
N SER A 223 -22.37 8.89 -10.18
CA SER A 223 -23.37 8.65 -9.15
C SER A 223 -23.86 9.98 -8.58
N ARG A 224 -24.91 10.55 -9.20
CA ARG A 224 -25.45 11.87 -8.84
C ARG A 224 -26.39 11.85 -7.63
N ASP A 225 -26.94 10.69 -7.31
CA ASP A 225 -27.77 10.43 -6.14
C ASP A 225 -26.94 10.13 -4.88
N LEU A 226 -25.61 10.01 -5.02
CA LEU A 226 -24.64 9.96 -3.94
C LEU A 226 -23.89 11.30 -3.86
N SER A 227 -24.29 12.14 -2.93
CA SER A 227 -23.72 13.49 -2.74
C SER A 227 -22.83 13.61 -1.50
N ASP A 228 -22.45 12.49 -0.89
CA ASP A 228 -21.55 12.46 0.26
C ASP A 228 -20.17 13.00 -0.13
N GLU A 229 -19.50 13.64 0.82
CA GLU A 229 -18.06 13.83 0.70
C GLU A 229 -17.35 12.47 0.62
N ALA A 230 -16.23 12.42 -0.08
CA ALA A 230 -15.41 11.20 -0.11
C ALA A 230 -14.99 10.79 1.31
N GLY A 231 -14.77 9.50 1.52
CA GLY A 231 -13.96 9.00 2.63
C GLY A 231 -12.50 8.86 2.21
N TYR A 232 -11.68 8.39 3.12
CA TYR A 232 -10.30 7.99 2.83
C TYR A 232 -10.21 6.53 2.35
N SER A 233 -11.36 5.88 2.25
CA SER A 233 -11.55 4.47 1.91
C SER A 233 -11.43 4.24 0.41
N SER A 234 -11.00 3.05 0.02
CA SER A 234 -10.98 2.62 -1.38
C SER A 234 -12.19 1.76 -1.70
N ALA A 235 -12.74 1.89 -2.91
CA ALA A 235 -13.85 1.07 -3.36
C ALA A 235 -13.45 -0.40 -3.53
N VAL A 236 -14.39 -1.33 -3.26
CA VAL A 236 -14.29 -2.76 -3.54
C VAL A 236 -15.53 -3.24 -4.29
N ILE A 237 -15.41 -4.38 -4.98
CA ILE A 237 -16.51 -4.99 -5.71
C ILE A 237 -17.36 -5.81 -4.75
N ALA A 238 -18.69 -5.70 -4.88
CA ALA A 238 -19.67 -6.58 -4.26
C ALA A 238 -20.60 -7.13 -5.35
N ASP A 239 -20.63 -8.46 -5.48
CA ASP A 239 -21.59 -9.15 -6.36
C ASP A 239 -22.70 -9.73 -5.49
N VAL A 240 -23.92 -9.20 -5.64
CA VAL A 240 -25.08 -9.57 -4.83
C VAL A 240 -26.14 -10.17 -5.73
N GLU A 241 -26.23 -11.50 -5.77
CA GLU A 241 -27.24 -12.25 -6.51
C GLU A 241 -27.38 -11.78 -7.98
N GLY A 242 -26.22 -11.52 -8.63
CA GLY A 242 -26.15 -11.05 -10.02
C GLY A 242 -26.19 -9.53 -10.20
N VAL A 243 -26.35 -8.76 -9.13
CA VAL A 243 -26.21 -7.29 -9.16
C VAL A 243 -24.79 -6.92 -8.76
N ARG A 244 -23.98 -6.48 -9.72
CA ARG A 244 -22.62 -5.98 -9.46
C ARG A 244 -22.66 -4.55 -8.95
N ALA A 245 -21.96 -4.30 -7.84
CA ALA A 245 -21.88 -3.00 -7.20
C ALA A 245 -20.45 -2.69 -6.75
N TYR A 246 -20.17 -1.41 -6.58
CA TYR A 246 -18.96 -0.91 -5.91
C TYR A 246 -19.34 -0.36 -4.55
N THR A 247 -18.64 -0.80 -3.51
CA THR A 247 -18.88 -0.34 -2.14
C THR A 247 -17.67 0.34 -1.55
N THR A 248 -17.90 1.42 -0.81
CA THR A 248 -16.87 2.19 -0.10
C THR A 248 -17.46 2.78 1.19
N LEU A 249 -16.60 3.37 2.01
CA LEU A 249 -17.00 4.14 3.19
C LEU A 249 -16.78 5.62 2.89
N THR A 250 -17.86 6.36 2.67
CA THR A 250 -17.86 7.82 2.42
C THR A 250 -17.65 8.62 3.71
N GLY A 251 -17.69 9.95 3.62
CA GLY A 251 -17.69 10.83 4.79
C GLY A 251 -18.88 10.60 5.74
N SER A 252 -19.96 9.93 5.31
CA SER A 252 -21.20 9.82 6.06
C SER A 252 -21.76 8.40 6.21
N ALA A 253 -21.37 7.45 5.35
CA ALA A 253 -21.94 6.10 5.35
C ALA A 253 -21.06 5.07 4.62
N GLY A 254 -21.23 3.80 4.92
CA GLY A 254 -20.97 2.72 3.99
C GLY A 254 -22.02 2.75 2.88
N VAL A 255 -21.59 2.76 1.63
CA VAL A 255 -22.49 2.88 0.47
C VAL A 255 -22.21 1.81 -0.57
N GLY A 256 -23.21 1.47 -1.35
CA GLY A 256 -23.04 0.66 -2.56
C GLY A 256 -23.67 1.34 -3.75
N VAL A 257 -22.93 1.33 -4.86
CA VAL A 257 -23.31 1.98 -6.14
C VAL A 257 -23.32 0.93 -7.23
N ARG A 258 -24.36 0.89 -8.04
CA ARG A 258 -24.50 -0.08 -9.15
C ARG A 258 -23.41 0.12 -10.18
N ALA A 259 -22.72 -0.96 -10.54
CA ALA A 259 -21.59 -0.91 -11.46
C ALA A 259 -21.97 -0.46 -12.88
N SER A 260 -23.20 -0.74 -13.34
CA SER A 260 -23.61 -0.47 -14.71
C SER A 260 -23.99 0.99 -14.99
N ASP A 261 -24.48 1.73 -13.98
CA ASP A 261 -25.06 3.06 -14.19
C ASP A 261 -24.77 4.09 -13.08
N GLY A 262 -24.09 3.68 -12.00
CA GLY A 262 -23.78 4.56 -10.90
C GLY A 262 -24.92 4.86 -9.93
N LYS A 263 -26.05 4.14 -10.01
CA LYS A 263 -27.19 4.31 -9.11
C LYS A 263 -26.83 3.91 -7.68
N LEU A 264 -27.17 4.73 -6.69
CA LEU A 264 -27.04 4.38 -5.27
C LEU A 264 -27.98 3.22 -4.93
N LEU A 265 -27.44 2.13 -4.40
CA LEU A 265 -28.22 0.92 -4.08
C LEU A 265 -28.51 0.80 -2.57
N TRP A 266 -27.55 1.13 -1.72
CA TRP A 266 -27.74 1.08 -0.27
C TRP A 266 -26.86 2.09 0.47
N ARG A 267 -27.26 2.37 1.72
CA ARG A 267 -26.50 3.20 2.68
C ARG A 267 -26.54 2.54 4.06
N TYR A 268 -25.41 2.56 4.74
CA TYR A 268 -25.24 2.12 6.11
C TYR A 268 -24.45 3.15 6.93
N PRO A 269 -25.11 4.08 7.64
CA PRO A 269 -24.42 5.21 8.28
C PRO A 269 -23.76 4.88 9.61
N LYS A 270 -24.18 3.80 10.32
CA LYS A 270 -23.70 3.52 11.69
C LYS A 270 -22.18 3.35 11.82
N ALA A 271 -21.51 2.88 10.78
CA ALA A 271 -20.07 2.66 10.80
C ALA A 271 -19.25 3.89 10.38
N ALA A 272 -19.90 4.99 10.03
CA ALA A 272 -19.23 6.24 9.69
C ALA A 272 -19.07 7.16 10.90
N ASN A 273 -17.99 7.92 10.95
CA ASN A 273 -17.74 8.95 11.97
C ASN A 273 -17.54 10.32 11.30
N GLY A 274 -17.62 11.39 12.08
CA GLY A 274 -17.45 12.76 11.60
C GLY A 274 -16.00 13.24 11.45
N THR A 275 -15.00 12.36 11.67
CA THR A 275 -13.58 12.74 11.64
C THR A 275 -12.88 12.17 10.41
N ALA A 276 -12.82 10.84 10.28
CA ALA A 276 -12.18 10.18 9.14
C ALA A 276 -12.69 8.74 9.00
N ASN A 277 -13.18 8.40 7.81
CA ASN A 277 -13.64 7.09 7.41
C ASN A 277 -12.63 6.48 6.45
N ILE A 278 -11.72 5.63 6.97
CA ILE A 278 -10.49 5.24 6.27
C ILE A 278 -10.56 3.79 5.79
N THR A 279 -11.11 2.92 6.62
CA THR A 279 -11.05 1.47 6.40
C THR A 279 -11.83 1.07 5.15
N THR A 280 -11.16 0.40 4.22
CA THR A 280 -11.80 -0.22 3.06
C THR A 280 -12.76 -1.31 3.52
N PRO A 281 -14.01 -1.34 3.03
CA PRO A 281 -14.98 -2.37 3.39
C PRO A 281 -14.47 -3.78 3.09
N LEU A 282 -14.88 -4.74 3.90
CA LEU A 282 -14.62 -6.15 3.64
C LEU A 282 -15.91 -6.80 3.12
N VAL A 283 -15.82 -7.36 1.91
CA VAL A 283 -16.92 -8.08 1.26
C VAL A 283 -16.70 -9.58 1.38
N PHE A 284 -17.72 -10.32 1.79
CA PHE A 284 -17.73 -11.77 1.84
C PHE A 284 -19.10 -12.31 1.41
N GLY A 285 -19.20 -12.83 0.20
CA GLY A 285 -20.50 -13.21 -0.40
C GLY A 285 -21.41 -12.00 -0.47
N SER A 286 -22.65 -12.17 0.00
CA SER A 286 -23.65 -11.08 0.10
C SER A 286 -23.52 -10.27 1.41
N GLN A 287 -22.39 -10.30 2.09
CA GLN A 287 -22.17 -9.56 3.33
C GLN A 287 -21.07 -8.52 3.17
N VAL A 288 -21.25 -7.36 3.80
CA VAL A 288 -20.26 -6.29 3.83
C VAL A 288 -20.03 -5.83 5.26
N PHE A 289 -18.78 -5.85 5.69
CA PHE A 289 -18.38 -5.30 6.99
C PHE A 289 -17.76 -3.93 6.79
N TYR A 290 -18.35 -2.93 7.45
CA TYR A 290 -17.86 -1.55 7.50
C TYR A 290 -17.33 -1.26 8.90
N THR A 291 -16.25 -0.51 9.01
CA THR A 291 -15.72 -0.10 10.31
C THR A 291 -14.96 1.21 10.22
N SER A 292 -15.02 2.00 11.28
CA SER A 292 -14.20 3.18 11.45
C SER A 292 -13.80 3.39 12.91
N ALA A 293 -12.77 4.18 13.14
CA ALA A 293 -12.26 4.53 14.47
C ALA A 293 -13.06 5.67 15.13
N TYR A 294 -12.38 6.43 15.99
CA TYR A 294 -12.90 7.62 16.67
C TYR A 294 -14.16 7.37 17.49
N GLY A 295 -14.21 6.25 18.20
CA GLY A 295 -15.32 5.87 19.10
C GLY A 295 -16.51 5.20 18.37
N THR A 296 -16.43 4.95 17.06
CA THR A 296 -17.54 4.43 16.27
C THR A 296 -17.67 2.91 16.40
N GLY A 297 -16.87 2.14 15.69
CA GLY A 297 -16.97 0.69 15.66
C GLY A 297 -17.19 0.13 14.27
N GLY A 298 -17.76 -1.07 14.18
CA GLY A 298 -18.04 -1.74 12.92
C GLY A 298 -19.37 -2.46 12.88
N GLY A 299 -19.95 -2.57 11.70
CA GLY A 299 -21.21 -3.28 11.47
C GLY A 299 -21.16 -4.20 10.25
N LEU A 300 -21.76 -5.36 10.39
CA LEU A 300 -21.99 -6.30 9.31
C LEU A 300 -23.40 -6.07 8.76
N VAL A 301 -23.50 -5.88 7.46
CA VAL A 301 -24.77 -5.84 6.73
C VAL A 301 -24.88 -7.02 5.78
N HIS A 302 -26.08 -7.60 5.69
CA HIS A 302 -26.43 -8.59 4.69
C HIS A 302 -27.19 -7.91 3.56
N LEU A 303 -26.75 -8.17 2.32
CA LEU A 303 -27.31 -7.59 1.11
C LEU A 303 -28.19 -8.62 0.42
N THR A 304 -29.41 -8.23 0.02
CA THR A 304 -30.34 -9.08 -0.71
C THR A 304 -30.82 -8.33 -1.96
N ALA A 305 -30.71 -8.96 -3.12
CA ALA A 305 -31.23 -8.39 -4.35
C ALA A 305 -32.78 -8.41 -4.38
N ARG A 306 -33.33 -7.37 -4.98
CA ARG A 306 -34.76 -7.18 -5.18
C ARG A 306 -35.09 -7.04 -6.67
N ALA A 307 -36.35 -7.14 -7.01
CA ALA A 307 -36.83 -6.90 -8.37
C ALA A 307 -36.35 -5.50 -8.86
N GLY A 308 -36.00 -5.40 -10.15
CA GLY A 308 -35.46 -4.15 -10.72
C GLY A 308 -33.99 -3.85 -10.35
N GLY A 309 -33.26 -4.81 -9.75
CA GLY A 309 -31.87 -4.65 -9.40
C GLY A 309 -31.63 -3.72 -8.21
N GLU A 310 -32.64 -3.52 -7.37
CA GLU A 310 -32.52 -2.86 -6.08
C GLU A 310 -31.82 -3.79 -5.08
N ILE A 311 -31.13 -3.22 -4.08
CA ILE A 311 -30.49 -3.98 -3.01
C ILE A 311 -31.06 -3.50 -1.66
N ARG A 312 -31.50 -4.45 -0.86
CA ARG A 312 -31.79 -4.23 0.56
C ARG A 312 -30.55 -4.57 1.38
N ALA A 313 -30.20 -3.70 2.31
CA ALA A 313 -29.09 -3.88 3.25
C ALA A 313 -29.67 -3.98 4.68
N ASP A 314 -29.58 -5.16 5.26
CA ASP A 314 -30.06 -5.44 6.62
C ASP A 314 -28.86 -5.58 7.57
N GLU A 315 -28.87 -4.84 8.68
CA GLU A 315 -27.85 -4.97 9.72
C GLU A 315 -27.96 -6.35 10.36
N VAL A 316 -26.84 -7.11 10.35
CA VAL A 316 -26.72 -8.38 11.06
C VAL A 316 -26.31 -8.11 12.50
N TYR A 317 -25.29 -7.28 12.70
CA TYR A 317 -24.87 -6.78 14.00
C TYR A 317 -24.09 -5.48 13.85
N PHE A 318 -23.96 -4.76 14.97
CA PHE A 318 -23.02 -3.66 15.17
C PHE A 318 -22.22 -3.92 16.45
N THR A 319 -20.90 -3.66 16.40
CA THR A 319 -19.99 -3.85 17.52
C THR A 319 -19.04 -2.67 17.70
N ARG A 320 -18.69 -2.33 18.93
CA ARG A 320 -17.63 -1.36 19.25
C ARG A 320 -16.26 -2.03 19.42
N GLU A 321 -16.20 -3.34 19.29
CA GLU A 321 -14.96 -4.12 19.42
C GLU A 321 -14.07 -4.11 18.18
N MET A 322 -14.45 -3.36 17.13
CA MET A 322 -13.62 -3.15 15.94
C MET A 322 -13.71 -1.69 15.49
N GLN A 323 -12.97 -0.83 16.18
CA GLN A 323 -12.78 0.57 15.80
C GLN A 323 -11.51 0.69 14.95
N ASN A 324 -11.58 0.20 13.71
CA ASN A 324 -10.40 0.15 12.85
C ASN A 324 -10.10 1.53 12.24
N HIS A 325 -8.85 1.98 12.38
CA HIS A 325 -8.42 3.30 11.89
C HIS A 325 -7.99 3.22 10.42
N HIS A 326 -6.72 2.84 10.14
CA HIS A 326 -6.18 2.77 8.79
C HIS A 326 -5.72 1.35 8.39
N GLY A 327 -5.62 0.44 9.37
CA GLY A 327 -4.92 -0.83 9.20
C GLY A 327 -5.67 -1.90 8.42
N GLY A 328 -6.95 -1.69 8.12
CA GLY A 328 -7.80 -2.67 7.49
C GLY A 328 -8.14 -3.86 8.39
N VAL A 329 -8.99 -4.74 7.88
CA VAL A 329 -9.37 -6.00 8.52
C VAL A 329 -9.19 -7.16 7.53
N VAL A 330 -8.90 -8.36 8.03
CA VAL A 330 -8.84 -9.58 7.21
C VAL A 330 -9.77 -10.64 7.79
N LEU A 331 -10.47 -11.37 6.91
CA LEU A 331 -11.36 -12.45 7.29
C LEU A 331 -10.70 -13.79 6.93
N VAL A 332 -10.43 -14.61 7.93
CA VAL A 332 -9.79 -15.90 7.75
C VAL A 332 -10.51 -16.94 8.63
N ASN A 333 -10.94 -18.05 8.02
CA ASN A 333 -11.58 -19.16 8.73
C ASN A 333 -12.74 -18.75 9.64
N GLY A 334 -13.57 -17.78 9.20
CA GLY A 334 -14.72 -17.28 9.94
C GLY A 334 -14.39 -16.29 11.06
N ALA A 335 -13.12 -15.96 11.27
CA ALA A 335 -12.69 -14.94 12.21
C ALA A 335 -12.19 -13.67 11.50
N LEU A 336 -12.65 -12.52 11.96
CA LEU A 336 -12.26 -11.20 11.48
C LEU A 336 -11.14 -10.65 12.37
N TYR A 337 -9.97 -10.38 11.79
CA TYR A 337 -8.81 -9.84 12.49
C TYR A 337 -8.58 -8.38 12.06
N GLY A 338 -8.34 -7.52 13.04
CA GLY A 338 -8.02 -6.11 12.80
C GLY A 338 -7.62 -5.39 14.08
N PHE A 339 -7.16 -4.15 13.95
CA PHE A 339 -6.83 -3.35 15.11
C PHE A 339 -8.06 -2.53 15.56
N ASN A 340 -8.54 -2.80 16.78
CA ASN A 340 -9.46 -1.94 17.51
C ASN A 340 -8.61 -0.82 18.16
N ASN A 341 -8.43 0.29 17.47
CA ASN A 341 -7.41 1.31 17.78
C ASN A 341 -6.01 0.67 17.88
N ALA A 342 -5.44 0.56 19.07
CA ALA A 342 -4.09 0.00 19.31
C ALA A 342 -4.10 -1.49 19.68
N ILE A 343 -5.25 -2.14 19.70
CA ILE A 343 -5.42 -3.50 20.19
C ILE A 343 -5.77 -4.42 19.03
N LEU A 344 -4.93 -5.39 18.73
CA LEU A 344 -5.27 -6.43 17.76
C LEU A 344 -6.41 -7.27 18.31
N THR A 345 -7.49 -7.37 17.56
CA THR A 345 -8.73 -8.00 18.00
C THR A 345 -9.17 -9.03 16.97
N ALA A 346 -9.62 -10.17 17.44
CA ALA A 346 -10.31 -11.16 16.62
C ALA A 346 -11.78 -11.21 17.02
N LEU A 347 -12.66 -11.15 16.01
CA LEU A 347 -14.11 -11.29 16.18
C LEU A 347 -14.59 -12.53 15.43
N ASP A 348 -15.58 -13.20 15.95
CA ASP A 348 -16.40 -14.13 15.17
C ASP A 348 -17.17 -13.32 14.12
N PHE A 349 -16.94 -13.61 12.83
CA PHE A 349 -17.47 -12.79 11.75
C PHE A 349 -19.00 -12.84 11.67
N ALA A 350 -19.60 -13.98 11.98
CA ALA A 350 -21.06 -14.14 11.86
C ALA A 350 -21.84 -13.41 12.96
N SER A 351 -21.28 -13.31 14.15
CA SER A 351 -21.97 -12.76 15.32
C SER A 351 -21.41 -11.43 15.84
N GLY A 352 -20.22 -11.03 15.39
CA GLY A 352 -19.51 -9.85 15.91
C GLY A 352 -18.98 -10.01 17.34
N LYS A 353 -19.07 -11.21 17.92
CA LYS A 353 -18.56 -11.47 19.27
C LYS A 353 -17.04 -11.51 19.26
N MET A 354 -16.44 -10.88 20.29
CA MET A 354 -15.00 -10.91 20.49
C MET A 354 -14.55 -12.34 20.85
N LEU A 355 -13.58 -12.87 20.08
CA LEU A 355 -12.91 -14.12 20.35
C LEU A 355 -11.73 -13.88 21.30
N TRP A 356 -10.90 -12.90 20.98
CA TRP A 356 -9.76 -12.47 21.79
C TRP A 356 -9.29 -11.07 21.40
N ARG A 357 -8.45 -10.48 22.25
CA ARG A 357 -7.74 -9.24 22.00
C ARG A 357 -6.36 -9.24 22.65
N ASP A 358 -5.38 -8.56 22.03
CA ASP A 358 -4.01 -8.45 22.53
C ASP A 358 -3.36 -7.14 22.10
N ARG A 359 -2.39 -6.64 22.87
CA ARG A 359 -1.63 -5.43 22.50
C ARG A 359 -0.76 -5.63 21.27
N SER A 360 -0.28 -6.86 21.05
CA SER A 360 0.52 -7.27 19.91
C SER A 360 1.66 -6.28 19.57
N VAL A 361 1.64 -5.70 18.37
CA VAL A 361 2.62 -4.69 17.91
C VAL A 361 2.19 -3.25 18.20
N GLY A 362 1.01 -3.03 18.78
CA GLY A 362 0.39 -1.70 18.90
C GLY A 362 -0.47 -1.36 17.68
N LYS A 363 -0.90 -0.09 17.57
CA LYS A 363 -1.75 0.38 16.48
C LYS A 363 -1.06 0.18 15.12
N GLY A 364 -1.75 -0.44 14.15
CA GLY A 364 -1.10 -0.76 12.89
C GLY A 364 -2.02 -1.35 11.83
N SER A 365 -1.42 -1.95 10.83
CA SER A 365 -2.06 -2.63 9.70
C SER A 365 -1.85 -4.15 9.76
N VAL A 366 -2.77 -4.89 9.14
CA VAL A 366 -2.76 -6.35 9.08
C VAL A 366 -2.96 -6.85 7.67
N MET A 367 -2.19 -7.89 7.30
CA MET A 367 -2.44 -8.73 6.15
C MET A 367 -2.26 -10.21 6.52
N TYR A 368 -2.76 -11.09 5.67
CA TYR A 368 -2.67 -12.54 5.84
C TYR A 368 -1.89 -13.19 4.69
N ALA A 369 -1.04 -14.16 5.03
CA ALA A 369 -0.45 -15.12 4.10
C ALA A 369 -0.06 -16.40 4.85
N ASP A 370 -0.27 -17.58 4.22
CA ASP A 370 0.22 -18.90 4.67
C ASP A 370 0.02 -19.17 6.17
N ASN A 371 -1.23 -19.03 6.66
CA ASN A 371 -1.63 -19.22 8.05
C ASN A 371 -0.96 -18.26 9.06
N ARG A 372 -0.50 -17.10 8.60
CA ARG A 372 0.11 -16.06 9.44
C ARG A 372 -0.53 -14.70 9.20
N LEU A 373 -0.63 -13.92 10.27
CA LEU A 373 -0.90 -12.50 10.23
C LEU A 373 0.44 -11.77 10.21
N TYR A 374 0.62 -10.91 9.21
CA TYR A 374 1.74 -9.98 9.10
C TYR A 374 1.24 -8.62 9.59
N LEU A 375 1.87 -8.11 10.63
CA LEU A 375 1.47 -6.91 11.34
C LEU A 375 2.53 -5.83 11.16
N LEU A 376 2.11 -4.58 10.94
CA LEU A 376 3.01 -3.42 10.91
C LEU A 376 2.41 -2.31 11.75
N SER A 377 3.09 -1.92 12.84
CA SER A 377 2.61 -0.84 13.71
C SER A 377 3.00 0.55 13.19
N GLU A 378 2.29 1.58 13.65
CA GLU A 378 2.67 2.99 13.46
C GLU A 378 4.08 3.29 14.01
N ASP A 379 4.49 2.57 15.06
CA ASP A 379 5.77 2.71 15.76
C ASP A 379 6.88 1.82 15.18
N ASN A 380 6.76 1.44 13.90
CA ASN A 380 7.79 0.71 13.16
C ASN A 380 8.08 -0.72 13.64
N VAL A 381 7.18 -1.34 14.39
CA VAL A 381 7.28 -2.75 14.80
C VAL A 381 6.58 -3.64 13.78
N VAL A 382 7.29 -4.66 13.30
CA VAL A 382 6.76 -5.68 12.39
C VAL A 382 6.60 -6.99 13.16
N GLY A 383 5.41 -7.57 13.14
CA GLY A 383 5.08 -8.82 13.84
C GLY A 383 4.60 -9.91 12.89
N LEU A 384 4.90 -11.15 13.25
CA LEU A 384 4.30 -12.35 12.66
C LEU A 384 3.54 -13.09 13.73
N ALA A 385 2.25 -13.36 13.49
CA ALA A 385 1.41 -14.07 14.44
C ALA A 385 0.67 -15.24 13.79
N GLU A 386 0.32 -16.24 14.59
CA GLU A 386 -0.51 -17.35 14.13
C GLU A 386 -1.96 -16.91 13.93
N VAL A 387 -2.61 -17.48 12.91
CA VAL A 387 -4.05 -17.38 12.74
C VAL A 387 -4.75 -18.41 13.61
N THR A 388 -5.35 -17.97 14.71
CA THR A 388 -6.04 -18.85 15.64
C THR A 388 -7.20 -18.13 16.34
N PRO A 389 -8.36 -18.76 16.51
CA PRO A 389 -9.47 -18.20 17.26
C PRO A 389 -9.26 -18.26 18.81
N ARG A 390 -8.21 -18.94 19.29
CA ARG A 390 -7.98 -19.22 20.71
C ARG A 390 -7.19 -18.16 21.45
N GLY A 391 -6.51 -17.24 20.74
CA GLY A 391 -5.69 -16.20 21.35
C GLY A 391 -4.56 -15.77 20.45
N TYR A 392 -3.91 -14.67 20.81
CA TYR A 392 -2.74 -14.15 20.11
C TYR A 392 -1.51 -15.02 20.42
N ARG A 393 -0.79 -15.42 19.37
CA ARG A 393 0.49 -16.09 19.49
C ARG A 393 1.47 -15.48 18.49
N GLU A 394 2.39 -14.69 18.99
CA GLU A 394 3.47 -14.13 18.19
C GLU A 394 4.56 -15.18 17.94
N VAL A 395 5.04 -15.25 16.70
CA VAL A 395 6.06 -16.20 16.24
C VAL A 395 7.23 -15.52 15.55
N GLY A 396 7.27 -14.20 15.60
CA GLY A 396 8.39 -13.39 15.12
C GLY A 396 8.12 -11.90 15.26
N ARG A 397 9.17 -11.13 15.54
CA ARG A 397 9.12 -9.67 15.67
C ARG A 397 10.46 -9.06 15.27
N PHE A 398 10.41 -7.89 14.63
CA PHE A 398 11.57 -7.03 14.43
C PHE A 398 11.11 -5.58 14.30
N THR A 399 12.05 -4.65 14.31
CA THR A 399 11.77 -3.22 14.17
C THR A 399 12.46 -2.69 12.92
N ILE A 400 11.75 -1.87 12.15
CA ILE A 400 12.33 -1.13 11.02
C ILE A 400 12.81 0.25 11.46
N ALA A 401 13.66 0.88 10.66
CA ALA A 401 14.20 2.21 10.97
C ALA A 401 13.08 3.26 11.02
N ASP A 402 13.09 4.06 12.07
CA ASP A 402 12.21 5.21 12.20
C ASP A 402 12.54 6.27 11.14
N GLN A 403 11.50 6.85 10.55
CA GLN A 403 11.59 7.93 9.56
C GLN A 403 11.00 9.24 10.09
N GLY A 404 10.75 9.34 11.39
CA GLY A 404 10.20 10.52 12.06
C GLY A 404 8.69 10.75 11.85
N LEU A 405 8.02 9.84 11.17
CA LEU A 405 6.57 9.85 10.91
C LEU A 405 6.01 8.45 11.03
N PRO A 406 4.71 8.28 11.34
CA PRO A 406 4.10 6.97 11.49
C PRO A 406 4.19 6.10 10.22
N SER A 407 4.35 4.78 10.40
CA SER A 407 4.25 3.78 9.33
C SER A 407 2.80 3.40 9.08
N TRP A 408 2.18 3.97 8.04
CA TRP A 408 0.79 3.68 7.67
C TRP A 408 0.63 2.84 6.40
N ALA A 409 1.69 2.63 5.65
CA ALA A 409 1.65 1.76 4.48
C ALA A 409 1.34 0.32 4.90
N HIS A 410 0.43 -0.35 4.19
CA HIS A 410 0.16 -1.76 4.44
C HIS A 410 1.36 -2.62 4.00
N PRO A 411 1.77 -3.64 4.77
CA PRO A 411 2.76 -4.61 4.33
C PRO A 411 2.23 -5.41 3.13
N VAL A 412 3.15 -5.89 2.30
CA VAL A 412 2.82 -6.70 1.13
C VAL A 412 3.65 -7.97 1.14
N VAL A 413 3.02 -9.13 0.93
CA VAL A 413 3.70 -10.41 0.70
C VAL A 413 3.43 -10.84 -0.74
N SER A 414 4.51 -10.92 -1.53
CA SER A 414 4.47 -11.30 -2.94
C SER A 414 5.82 -11.87 -3.38
N GLY A 415 5.82 -13.02 -4.07
CA GLY A 415 7.03 -13.66 -4.58
C GLY A 415 7.98 -14.15 -3.49
N GLY A 416 7.45 -14.67 -2.37
CA GLY A 416 8.24 -15.12 -1.22
C GLY A 416 8.93 -13.97 -0.47
N ARG A 417 8.50 -12.74 -0.68
CA ARG A 417 9.07 -11.53 -0.07
C ARG A 417 8.03 -10.76 0.71
N LEU A 418 8.43 -10.26 1.87
CA LEU A 418 7.71 -9.25 2.62
C LEU A 418 8.29 -7.88 2.25
N TYR A 419 7.45 -7.02 1.71
CA TYR A 419 7.79 -5.63 1.39
C TYR A 419 7.22 -4.71 2.46
N ILE A 420 8.06 -3.86 3.03
CA ILE A 420 7.69 -2.83 3.99
C ILE A 420 8.13 -1.47 3.47
N ARG A 421 7.17 -0.60 3.23
CA ARG A 421 7.42 0.82 2.99
C ARG A 421 7.33 1.59 4.30
N ASN A 422 8.30 2.48 4.53
CA ASN A 422 8.24 3.50 5.56
C ASN A 422 8.71 4.82 4.97
N GLN A 423 7.77 5.73 4.70
CA GLN A 423 8.02 7.05 4.11
C GLN A 423 8.91 6.97 2.84
N ASN A 424 10.12 7.51 2.91
CA ASN A 424 11.09 7.58 1.82
C ASN A 424 11.80 6.25 1.50
N THR A 425 11.54 5.20 2.27
CA THR A 425 12.26 3.92 2.19
C THR A 425 11.33 2.76 1.84
N LEU A 426 11.88 1.76 1.17
CA LEU A 426 11.26 0.46 0.93
C LEU A 426 12.30 -0.63 1.18
N ALA A 427 11.89 -1.68 1.87
CA ALA A 427 12.70 -2.87 2.12
C ALA A 427 11.97 -4.13 1.68
N ALA A 428 12.72 -5.08 1.15
CA ALA A 428 12.26 -6.44 0.89
C ALA A 428 12.99 -7.42 1.82
N TYR A 429 12.23 -8.30 2.43
CA TYR A 429 12.72 -9.35 3.31
C TYR A 429 12.39 -10.72 2.71
N ASN A 430 13.30 -11.67 2.79
CA ASN A 430 13.03 -13.04 2.36
C ASN A 430 12.15 -13.74 3.40
N VAL A 431 10.94 -14.11 3.01
CA VAL A 431 10.01 -14.88 3.84
C VAL A 431 9.68 -16.25 3.23
N ALA A 432 10.29 -16.63 2.11
CA ALA A 432 10.22 -18.00 1.59
C ALA A 432 11.01 -18.95 2.50
N ARG A 433 10.51 -20.22 2.61
CA ARG A 433 11.21 -21.34 3.29
C ARG A 433 12.42 -21.82 2.50
#